data_786f900d26af9e96d847f5705a86b498
#
_entry.id   786f900d26af9e96d847f5705a86b498
#
_cell.length_a   1.000
_cell.length_b   1.000
_cell.length_c   1.000
_cell.angle_alpha   90.00
_cell.angle_beta   90.00
_cell.angle_gamma   90.00
#
_symmetry.space_group_name_H-M   'P 1'
#
loop_
_entity.id
_entity.type
_entity.pdbx_description
1 polymer ?
#
loop_
_entity_poly.entity_id
_entity_poly.type
_entity_poly.pdbx_seq_one_letter_code
_entity_poly.pdbx_strand_id
1 'polypeptide(L)'
;MEALRALALAGMASWVGIMAFFSFVAAPRLFRTLERREAGELVAALLPAYYQWGIALAGLAVGALVVLAARAGTGRLRHLAGAALGAAMVVGLAWALGVTLPEANRARRTGDDAGFAATHRQAVRLNGLVLLCGAAVVVLEACTPISRRPAPYS
;
A
#
# COMPACT_ATOMS: atom_id res chain seq x y z
N MET A 1 1.33 8.55 22.50
CA MET A 1 0.71 7.34 21.91
C MET A 1 -0.27 7.69 20.78
N GLU A 2 -1.17 8.66 20.99
CA GLU A 2 -2.17 9.07 19.99
C GLU A 2 -1.54 9.61 18.69
N ALA A 3 -0.51 10.46 18.80
CA ALA A 3 0.18 11.00 17.61
C ALA A 3 0.82 9.90 16.74
N LEU A 4 1.43 8.87 17.34
CA LEU A 4 2.00 7.74 16.59
C LEU A 4 0.92 6.91 15.91
N ARG A 5 -0.22 6.72 16.59
CA ARG A 5 -1.37 6.03 16.00
C ARG A 5 -1.97 6.84 14.84
N ALA A 6 -2.13 8.14 15.03
CA ALA A 6 -2.60 9.03 13.97
C ALA A 6 -1.65 9.01 12.76
N LEU A 7 -0.33 9.00 12.99
CA LEU A 7 0.67 8.90 11.95
C LEU A 7 0.58 7.57 11.18
N ALA A 8 0.44 6.44 11.90
CA ALA A 8 0.28 5.13 11.29
C ALA A 8 -1.00 5.06 10.43
N LEU A 9 -2.13 5.53 10.98
CA LEU A 9 -3.41 5.58 10.27
C LEU A 9 -3.36 6.50 9.06
N ALA A 10 -2.82 7.72 9.22
CA ALA A 10 -2.73 8.69 8.12
C ALA A 10 -1.85 8.16 6.97
N GLY A 11 -0.67 7.61 7.27
CA GLY A 11 0.21 7.03 6.26
C GLY A 11 -0.45 5.87 5.52
N MET A 12 -1.05 4.93 6.26
CA MET A 12 -1.69 3.75 5.67
C MET A 12 -2.95 4.10 4.88
N ALA A 13 -3.84 4.94 5.43
CA ALA A 13 -5.07 5.37 4.77
C ALA A 13 -4.77 6.20 3.50
N SER A 14 -3.76 7.08 3.56
CA SER A 14 -3.31 7.84 2.38
C SER A 14 -2.84 6.90 1.27
N TRP A 15 -2.04 5.89 1.60
CA TRP A 15 -1.57 4.93 0.61
C TRP A 15 -2.72 4.10 0.02
N VAL A 16 -3.61 3.57 0.86
CA VAL A 16 -4.81 2.84 0.41
C VAL A 16 -5.67 3.71 -0.51
N GLY A 17 -5.86 4.98 -0.18
CA GLY A 17 -6.58 5.95 -1.00
C GLY A 17 -5.92 6.18 -2.36
N ILE A 18 -4.59 6.37 -2.39
CA ILE A 18 -3.81 6.52 -3.63
C ILE A 18 -3.94 5.26 -4.50
N MET A 19 -3.82 4.08 -3.90
CA MET A 19 -3.99 2.81 -4.61
C MET A 19 -5.38 2.66 -5.21
N ALA A 20 -6.42 2.93 -4.42
CA ALA A 20 -7.80 2.83 -4.87
C ALA A 20 -8.08 3.83 -6.00
N PHE A 21 -7.68 5.09 -5.84
CA PHE A 21 -7.83 6.11 -6.87
C PHE A 21 -7.09 5.73 -8.17
N PHE A 22 -5.83 5.32 -8.06
CA PHE A 22 -5.05 4.94 -9.24
C PHE A 22 -5.66 3.73 -9.96
N SER A 23 -6.02 2.68 -9.22
CA SER A 23 -6.50 1.42 -9.79
C SER A 23 -7.91 1.50 -10.35
N PHE A 24 -8.82 2.24 -9.70
CA PHE A 24 -10.24 2.24 -10.07
C PHE A 24 -10.67 3.50 -10.82
N VAL A 25 -9.89 4.57 -10.77
CA VAL A 25 -10.23 5.84 -11.42
C VAL A 25 -9.21 6.25 -12.46
N ALA A 26 -7.94 6.46 -12.07
CA ALA A 26 -6.95 7.05 -12.95
C ALA A 26 -6.58 6.12 -14.11
N ALA A 27 -6.15 4.90 -13.84
CA ALA A 27 -5.74 3.96 -14.88
C ALA A 27 -6.88 3.62 -15.85
N PRO A 28 -8.11 3.27 -15.41
CA PRO A 28 -9.21 3.03 -16.34
C PRO A 28 -9.57 4.26 -17.20
N ARG A 29 -9.45 5.47 -16.66
CA ARG A 29 -9.70 6.69 -17.43
C ARG A 29 -8.65 6.92 -18.49
N LEU A 30 -7.37 6.73 -18.18
CA LEU A 30 -6.28 6.84 -19.16
C LEU A 30 -6.50 5.90 -20.35
N PHE A 31 -6.85 4.63 -20.09
CA PHE A 31 -7.11 3.64 -21.14
C PHE A 31 -8.42 3.86 -21.92
N ARG A 32 -9.30 4.74 -21.47
CA ARG A 32 -10.51 5.14 -22.21
C ARG A 32 -10.32 6.40 -23.06
N THR A 33 -9.37 7.27 -22.68
CA THR A 33 -9.18 8.59 -23.32
C THR A 33 -7.98 8.62 -24.26
N LEU A 34 -6.99 7.76 -24.05
CA LEU A 34 -5.79 7.68 -24.85
C LEU A 34 -5.76 6.36 -25.64
N GLU A 35 -4.97 6.32 -26.71
CA GLU A 35 -4.65 5.08 -27.36
C GLU A 35 -3.97 4.13 -26.39
N ARG A 36 -4.21 2.82 -26.57
CA ARG A 36 -3.74 1.77 -25.62
C ARG A 36 -2.23 1.82 -25.39
N ARG A 37 -1.46 2.16 -26.42
CA ARG A 37 -0.01 2.30 -26.33
C ARG A 37 0.39 3.50 -25.48
N GLU A 38 -0.17 4.65 -25.77
CA GLU A 38 0.11 5.91 -25.04
C GLU A 38 -0.28 5.81 -23.56
N ALA A 39 -1.50 5.29 -23.28
CA ALA A 39 -1.94 5.03 -21.91
C ALA A 39 -0.96 4.11 -21.16
N GLY A 40 -0.50 3.04 -21.83
CA GLY A 40 0.46 2.11 -21.26
C GLY A 40 1.84 2.72 -20.98
N GLU A 41 2.33 3.60 -21.86
CA GLU A 41 3.59 4.33 -21.67
C GLU A 41 3.50 5.31 -20.51
N LEU A 42 2.40 6.06 -20.42
CA LEU A 42 2.16 7.00 -19.33
C LEU A 42 2.04 6.30 -17.97
N VAL A 43 1.26 5.22 -17.90
CA VAL A 43 1.15 4.41 -16.67
C VAL A 43 2.51 3.85 -16.27
N ALA A 44 3.30 3.31 -17.21
CA ALA A 44 4.63 2.78 -16.93
C ALA A 44 5.59 3.86 -16.38
N ALA A 45 5.47 5.10 -16.86
CA ALA A 45 6.28 6.21 -16.37
C ALA A 45 5.89 6.64 -14.94
N LEU A 46 4.64 6.48 -14.53
CA LEU A 46 4.14 6.83 -13.20
C LEU A 46 4.43 5.75 -12.14
N LEU A 47 4.50 4.48 -12.53
CA LEU A 47 4.62 3.36 -11.60
C LEU A 47 5.85 3.40 -10.68
N PRO A 48 7.06 3.84 -11.09
CA PRO A 48 8.19 3.95 -10.16
C PRO A 48 7.89 4.88 -8.99
N ALA A 49 7.41 6.08 -9.25
CA ALA A 49 7.04 7.04 -8.21
C ALA A 49 5.89 6.52 -7.34
N TYR A 50 4.88 5.90 -7.95
CA TYR A 50 3.77 5.27 -7.25
C TYR A 50 4.27 4.23 -6.23
N TYR A 51 5.14 3.29 -6.61
CA TYR A 51 5.67 2.29 -5.69
C TYR A 51 6.57 2.89 -4.61
N GLN A 52 7.40 3.88 -4.95
CA GLN A 52 8.27 4.58 -3.99
C GLN A 52 7.47 5.30 -2.91
N TRP A 53 6.41 6.01 -3.29
CA TRP A 53 5.49 6.63 -2.33
C TRP A 53 4.80 5.59 -1.44
N GLY A 54 4.40 4.46 -2.01
CA GLY A 54 3.83 3.36 -1.24
C GLY A 54 4.77 2.80 -0.20
N ILE A 55 6.03 2.55 -0.58
CA ILE A 55 7.07 2.07 0.34
C ILE A 55 7.32 3.09 1.45
N ALA A 56 7.38 4.38 1.13
CA ALA A 56 7.61 5.43 2.11
C ALA A 56 6.46 5.54 3.12
N LEU A 57 5.21 5.61 2.64
CA LEU A 57 4.03 5.74 3.51
C LEU A 57 3.78 4.49 4.36
N ALA A 58 3.87 3.30 3.75
CA ALA A 58 3.74 2.05 4.47
C ALA A 58 4.89 1.84 5.47
N GLY A 59 6.13 2.16 5.10
CA GLY A 59 7.30 2.08 5.97
C GLY A 59 7.18 2.99 7.19
N LEU A 60 6.72 4.23 6.99
CA LEU A 60 6.43 5.17 8.08
C LEU A 60 5.36 4.61 9.04
N ALA A 61 4.28 4.06 8.49
CA ALA A 61 3.22 3.45 9.29
C ALA A 61 3.72 2.23 10.07
N VAL A 62 4.52 1.36 9.45
CA VAL A 62 5.15 0.20 10.11
C VAL A 62 6.04 0.64 11.25
N GLY A 63 6.91 1.64 11.04
CA GLY A 63 7.77 2.19 12.09
C GLY A 63 6.96 2.70 13.28
N ALA A 64 5.88 3.45 13.03
CA ALA A 64 4.98 3.93 14.09
C ALA A 64 4.30 2.77 14.84
N LEU A 65 3.83 1.73 14.13
CA LEU A 65 3.20 0.55 14.73
C LEU A 65 4.17 -0.27 15.59
N VAL A 66 5.42 -0.43 15.15
CA VAL A 66 6.48 -1.09 15.92
C VAL A 66 6.74 -0.34 17.25
N VAL A 67 6.85 0.99 17.19
CA VAL A 67 7.03 1.81 18.40
C VAL A 67 5.81 1.70 19.31
N LEU A 68 4.60 1.71 18.74
CA LEU A 68 3.37 1.50 19.52
C LEU A 68 3.36 0.13 20.20
N ALA A 69 3.71 -0.93 19.47
CA ALA A 69 3.79 -2.29 20.03
C ALA A 69 4.82 -2.41 21.16
N ALA A 70 5.97 -1.73 21.03
CA ALA A 70 7.01 -1.72 22.06
C ALA A 70 6.58 -1.01 23.35
N ARG A 71 5.70 -0.01 23.23
CA ARG A 71 5.22 0.80 24.36
C ARG A 71 3.85 0.36 24.92
N ALA A 72 3.14 -0.54 24.22
CA ALA A 72 1.81 -0.99 24.63
C ALA A 72 1.91 -2.12 25.65
N GLY A 73 1.18 -1.99 26.78
CA GLY A 73 0.90 -3.11 27.68
C GLY A 73 -0.22 -3.99 27.11
N THR A 74 -1.41 -3.45 27.01
CA THR A 74 -2.56 -4.07 26.35
C THR A 74 -2.63 -3.61 24.88
N GLY A 75 -3.03 -4.50 23.96
CA GLY A 75 -3.12 -4.19 22.51
C GLY A 75 -1.82 -4.36 21.72
N ARG A 76 -0.72 -4.80 22.35
CA ARG A 76 0.56 -5.08 21.69
C ARG A 76 0.41 -5.98 20.47
N LEU A 77 -0.37 -7.05 20.62
CA LEU A 77 -0.55 -8.05 19.55
C LEU A 77 -1.20 -7.44 18.29
N ARG A 78 -2.14 -6.52 18.47
CA ARG A 78 -2.78 -5.79 17.36
C ARG A 78 -1.78 -4.95 16.58
N HIS A 79 -0.96 -4.15 17.28
CA HIS A 79 0.06 -3.32 16.63
C HIS A 79 1.12 -4.17 15.93
N LEU A 80 1.48 -5.34 16.51
CA LEU A 80 2.37 -6.29 15.86
C LEU A 80 1.74 -6.89 14.60
N ALA A 81 0.46 -7.26 14.64
CA ALA A 81 -0.27 -7.75 13.47
C ALA A 81 -0.34 -6.67 12.37
N GLY A 82 -0.67 -5.42 12.74
CA GLY A 82 -0.64 -4.29 11.81
C GLY A 82 0.74 -4.04 11.21
N ALA A 83 1.80 -4.10 12.03
CA ALA A 83 3.17 -3.95 11.57
C ALA A 83 3.60 -5.09 10.63
N ALA A 84 3.20 -6.33 10.90
CA ALA A 84 3.48 -7.48 10.04
C ALA A 84 2.79 -7.37 8.68
N LEU A 85 1.50 -6.97 8.65
CA LEU A 85 0.77 -6.71 7.41
C LEU A 85 1.39 -5.54 6.63
N GLY A 86 1.75 -4.46 7.30
CA GLY A 86 2.43 -3.33 6.68
C GLY A 86 3.81 -3.70 6.12
N ALA A 87 4.58 -4.51 6.84
CA ALA A 87 5.87 -5.02 6.36
C ALA A 87 5.70 -5.91 5.11
N ALA A 88 4.69 -6.78 5.08
CA ALA A 88 4.35 -7.57 3.91
C ALA A 88 4.01 -6.68 2.70
N MET A 89 3.30 -5.57 2.92
CA MET A 89 3.05 -4.56 1.87
C MET A 89 4.33 -3.95 1.36
N VAL A 90 5.24 -3.50 2.24
CA VAL A 90 6.52 -2.90 1.85
C VAL A 90 7.32 -3.88 0.99
N VAL A 91 7.39 -5.15 1.39
CA VAL A 91 8.06 -6.21 0.62
C VAL A 91 7.39 -6.39 -0.75
N GLY A 92 6.05 -6.45 -0.80
CA GLY A 92 5.30 -6.57 -2.06
C GLY A 92 5.54 -5.40 -3.01
N LEU A 93 5.54 -4.16 -2.49
CA LEU A 93 5.80 -2.96 -3.28
C LEU A 93 7.25 -2.89 -3.77
N ALA A 94 8.22 -3.29 -2.91
CA ALA A 94 9.62 -3.36 -3.30
C ALA A 94 9.84 -4.42 -4.39
N TRP A 95 9.18 -5.57 -4.28
CA TRP A 95 9.19 -6.60 -5.33
C TRP A 95 8.58 -6.09 -6.63
N ALA A 96 7.44 -5.40 -6.56
CA ALA A 96 6.80 -4.80 -7.72
C ALA A 96 7.73 -3.80 -8.42
N LEU A 97 8.42 -2.94 -7.66
CA LEU A 97 9.37 -1.96 -8.17
C LEU A 97 10.64 -2.59 -8.75
N GLY A 98 11.22 -3.56 -8.02
CA GLY A 98 12.54 -4.12 -8.35
C GLY A 98 12.51 -5.29 -9.31
N VAL A 99 11.39 -6.00 -9.42
CA VAL A 99 11.27 -7.21 -10.24
C VAL A 99 10.15 -7.08 -11.28
N THR A 100 8.91 -6.94 -10.81
CA THR A 100 7.73 -7.02 -11.70
C THR A 100 7.73 -5.90 -12.76
N LEU A 101 8.04 -4.68 -12.37
CA LEU A 101 8.06 -3.54 -13.29
C LEU A 101 9.18 -3.62 -14.33
N PRO A 102 10.44 -3.95 -13.98
CA PRO A 102 11.49 -4.19 -14.98
C PRO A 102 11.15 -5.32 -15.97
N GLU A 103 10.58 -6.43 -15.50
CA GLU A 103 10.16 -7.55 -16.35
C GLU A 103 9.05 -7.14 -17.33
N ALA A 104 8.02 -6.42 -16.84
CA ALA A 104 6.96 -5.90 -17.70
C ALA A 104 7.50 -4.94 -18.78
N ASN A 105 8.43 -4.06 -18.39
CA ASN A 105 9.06 -3.13 -19.31
C ASN A 105 9.96 -3.84 -20.33
N ARG A 106 10.64 -4.91 -19.94
CA ARG A 106 11.43 -5.75 -20.84
C ARG A 106 10.52 -6.44 -21.86
N ALA A 107 9.50 -7.14 -21.42
CA ALA A 107 8.54 -7.83 -22.28
C ALA A 107 7.90 -6.87 -23.30
N ARG A 108 7.54 -5.66 -22.87
CA ARG A 108 7.03 -4.61 -23.77
C ARG A 108 8.04 -4.21 -24.85
N ARG A 109 9.32 -4.02 -24.46
CA ARG A 109 10.39 -3.60 -25.42
C ARG A 109 10.74 -4.68 -26.41
N THR A 110 10.62 -5.95 -26.04
CA THR A 110 10.92 -7.09 -26.92
C THR A 110 9.71 -7.57 -27.73
N GLY A 111 8.52 -6.97 -27.54
CA GLY A 111 7.30 -7.40 -28.21
C GLY A 111 6.77 -8.76 -27.70
N ASP A 112 7.18 -9.18 -26.50
CA ASP A 112 6.69 -10.42 -25.86
C ASP A 112 5.34 -10.16 -25.21
N ASP A 113 4.26 -10.26 -25.97
CA ASP A 113 2.90 -10.05 -25.48
C ASP A 113 2.48 -11.07 -24.42
N ALA A 114 2.94 -12.33 -24.55
CA ALA A 114 2.62 -13.37 -23.57
C ALA A 114 3.31 -13.13 -22.23
N GLY A 115 4.60 -12.78 -22.24
CA GLY A 115 5.37 -12.38 -21.06
C GLY A 115 4.80 -11.13 -20.40
N PHE A 116 4.43 -10.13 -21.19
CA PHE A 116 3.77 -8.92 -20.68
C PHE A 116 2.44 -9.23 -19.98
N ALA A 117 1.58 -10.05 -20.60
CA ALA A 117 0.31 -10.45 -20.02
C ALA A 117 0.48 -11.24 -18.71
N ALA A 118 1.48 -12.11 -18.62
CA ALA A 118 1.80 -12.87 -17.41
C ALA A 118 2.25 -11.94 -16.27
N THR A 119 3.19 -11.05 -16.55
CA THR A 119 3.73 -10.07 -15.59
C THR A 119 2.65 -9.09 -15.15
N HIS A 120 1.78 -8.64 -16.05
CA HIS A 120 0.65 -7.77 -15.72
C HIS A 120 -0.33 -8.45 -14.76
N ARG A 121 -0.70 -9.73 -15.02
CA ARG A 121 -1.55 -10.48 -14.08
C ARG A 121 -0.93 -10.62 -12.69
N GLN A 122 0.39 -10.85 -12.63
CA GLN A 122 1.13 -10.88 -11.36
C GLN A 122 1.06 -9.53 -10.65
N ALA A 123 1.31 -8.43 -11.36
CA ALA A 123 1.23 -7.07 -10.82
C ALA A 123 -0.17 -6.76 -10.25
N VAL A 124 -1.23 -7.12 -10.97
CA VAL A 124 -2.62 -6.92 -10.52
C VAL A 124 -2.91 -7.71 -9.24
N ARG A 125 -2.51 -8.98 -9.18
CA ARG A 125 -2.69 -9.82 -7.97
C ARG A 125 -1.94 -9.26 -6.78
N LEU A 126 -0.67 -8.90 -6.97
CA LEU A 126 0.18 -8.33 -5.92
C LEU A 126 -0.40 -7.01 -5.41
N ASN A 127 -0.83 -6.13 -6.32
CA ASN A 127 -1.46 -4.85 -5.96
C ASN A 127 -2.77 -5.07 -5.17
N GLY A 128 -3.58 -6.05 -5.56
CA GLY A 128 -4.78 -6.45 -4.82
C GLY A 128 -4.48 -6.93 -3.39
N LEU A 129 -3.46 -7.78 -3.22
CA LEU A 129 -3.02 -8.24 -1.89
C LEU A 129 -2.51 -7.08 -1.03
N VAL A 130 -1.69 -6.19 -1.60
CA VAL A 130 -1.19 -4.99 -0.92
C VAL A 130 -2.35 -4.09 -0.48
N LEU A 131 -3.35 -3.88 -1.33
CA LEU A 131 -4.54 -3.10 -0.99
C LEU A 131 -5.33 -3.73 0.17
N LEU A 132 -5.54 -5.04 0.15
CA LEU A 132 -6.24 -5.77 1.22
C LEU A 132 -5.47 -5.70 2.55
N CYS A 133 -4.15 -5.88 2.53
CA CYS A 133 -3.32 -5.73 3.72
C CYS A 133 -3.41 -4.32 4.29
N GLY A 134 -3.35 -3.28 3.44
CA GLY A 134 -3.47 -1.89 3.87
C GLY A 134 -4.82 -1.57 4.48
N ALA A 135 -5.90 -2.01 3.84
CA ALA A 135 -7.25 -1.86 4.36
C ALA A 135 -7.41 -2.58 5.73
N ALA A 136 -6.86 -3.80 5.86
CA ALA A 136 -6.87 -4.54 7.12
C ALA A 136 -6.13 -3.79 8.23
N VAL A 137 -4.97 -3.18 7.95
CA VAL A 137 -4.24 -2.35 8.94
C VAL A 137 -5.09 -1.16 9.36
N VAL A 138 -5.71 -0.45 8.42
CA VAL A 138 -6.59 0.70 8.73
C VAL A 138 -7.73 0.26 9.63
N VAL A 139 -8.42 -0.85 9.32
CA VAL A 139 -9.52 -1.37 10.13
C VAL A 139 -9.03 -1.78 11.52
N LEU A 140 -7.95 -2.54 11.62
CA LEU A 140 -7.37 -2.98 12.89
C LEU A 140 -7.03 -1.81 13.81
N GLU A 141 -6.48 -0.74 13.26
CA GLU A 141 -6.05 0.42 14.05
C GLU A 141 -7.20 1.41 14.30
N ALA A 142 -8.18 1.54 13.40
CA ALA A 142 -9.31 2.44 13.57
C ALA A 142 -10.35 1.91 14.58
N CYS A 143 -10.65 0.60 14.58
CA CYS A 143 -11.67 -0.04 15.41
C CYS A 143 -11.28 -0.20 16.88
N THR A 144 -10.41 0.64 17.45
CA THR A 144 -10.06 0.57 18.86
C THR A 144 -11.08 1.34 19.70
N PRO A 145 -11.66 0.76 20.76
CA PRO A 145 -12.42 1.53 21.74
C PRO A 145 -11.52 2.63 22.31
N ILE A 146 -11.98 3.87 22.23
CA ILE A 146 -11.35 4.97 22.97
C ILE A 146 -11.50 4.60 24.44
N SER A 147 -10.41 4.26 25.10
CA SER A 147 -10.40 4.04 26.55
C SER A 147 -10.88 5.35 27.19
N ARG A 148 -12.14 5.38 27.61
CA ARG A 148 -12.66 6.49 28.40
C ARG A 148 -11.79 6.58 29.64
N ARG A 149 -11.04 7.67 29.82
CA ARG A 149 -10.43 7.99 31.11
C ARG A 149 -11.55 7.95 32.14
N PRO A 150 -11.41 7.22 33.26
CA PRO A 150 -12.36 7.37 34.34
C PRO A 150 -12.40 8.84 34.72
N ALA A 151 -13.60 9.39 34.89
CA ALA A 151 -13.79 10.75 35.32
C ALA A 151 -13.01 10.94 36.66
N PRO A 152 -12.27 12.03 36.84
CA PRO A 152 -11.68 12.33 38.12
C PRO A 152 -12.84 12.42 39.11
N TYR A 153 -12.76 11.65 40.20
CA TYR A 153 -13.73 11.67 41.30
C TYR A 153 -13.84 13.11 41.83
N SER A 154 -15.02 13.70 41.70
CA SER A 154 -15.44 14.91 42.36
C SER A 154 -15.64 14.68 43.85
#